data_2da55b35874063ce008dcee041de96ed
#
_entry.id   2da55b35874063ce008dcee041de96ed
#
_cell.length_a   1.000
_cell.length_b   1.000
_cell.length_c   1.000
_cell.angle_alpha   90.00
_cell.angle_beta   90.00
_cell.angle_gamma   90.00
#
_symmetry.space_group_name_H-M   'P 1'
#
loop_
_entity.id
_entity.type
_entity.pdbx_description
1 polymer ?
#
loop_
_entity_poly.entity_id
_entity_poly.type
_entity_poly.pdbx_seq_one_letter_code
_entity_poly.pdbx_strand_id
1 'polypeptide(L)'
;MKFRAFRFQFLILLVFALIAFAIPAIAQRASSSGNVKNWVWAEVDLTPVLAPVRVALQPTGVPLRLPTKTFVNGAKPLQVYLDFGKPSANGYDISIGYRQGCDFANSCRIGSVEARKLTGNSPSLDKAHPPEPDVNGVVRHRSDEEDESVSLADGIQGYFVPWVCGASCNDAQIYWDENEFRYAVGIKVGNKNNLIQMANSAISSSR
;
A
#
# COMPACT_ATOMS: atom_id res chain seq x y z
N MET A 1 -5.72 1.34 -78.51
CA MET A 1 -4.98 1.24 -77.24
C MET A 1 -5.46 2.25 -76.20
N LYS A 2 -6.72 2.24 -75.73
CA LYS A 2 -7.24 3.24 -74.77
C LYS A 2 -8.07 2.59 -73.61
N PHE A 3 -8.08 1.29 -73.47
CA PHE A 3 -8.93 0.58 -72.46
C PHE A 3 -8.22 0.05 -71.19
N ARG A 4 -6.90 0.20 -71.05
CA ARG A 4 -6.15 -0.31 -69.87
C ARG A 4 -5.95 0.67 -68.72
N ALA A 5 -6.09 1.98 -68.94
CA ALA A 5 -5.87 2.99 -67.92
C ALA A 5 -7.05 3.15 -66.95
N PHE A 6 -8.29 2.85 -67.38
CA PHE A 6 -9.48 3.08 -66.56
C PHE A 6 -9.70 2.03 -65.47
N ARG A 7 -9.18 0.82 -65.62
CA ARG A 7 -9.30 -0.24 -64.62
C ARG A 7 -8.35 -0.04 -63.44
N PHE A 8 -7.22 0.63 -63.62
CA PHE A 8 -6.24 0.84 -62.57
C PHE A 8 -6.65 1.94 -61.58
N GLN A 9 -7.33 2.98 -62.09
CA GLN A 9 -7.81 4.08 -61.22
C GLN A 9 -8.96 3.65 -60.29
N PHE A 10 -9.82 2.71 -60.73
CA PHE A 10 -10.92 2.21 -59.91
C PHE A 10 -10.40 1.30 -58.77
N LEU A 11 -9.32 0.55 -59.00
CA LEU A 11 -8.73 -0.32 -57.99
C LEU A 11 -8.05 0.47 -56.88
N ILE A 12 -7.40 1.59 -57.20
CA ILE A 12 -6.73 2.45 -56.22
C ILE A 12 -7.75 3.16 -55.32
N LEU A 13 -8.88 3.61 -55.86
CA LEU A 13 -9.96 4.24 -55.09
C LEU A 13 -10.65 3.27 -54.13
N LEU A 14 -10.78 1.99 -54.52
CA LEU A 14 -11.37 0.95 -53.67
C LEU A 14 -10.45 0.58 -52.48
N VAL A 15 -9.12 0.61 -52.64
CA VAL A 15 -8.14 0.33 -51.59
C VAL A 15 -8.10 1.49 -50.58
N PHE A 16 -8.23 2.75 -51.04
CA PHE A 16 -8.27 3.90 -50.13
C PHE A 16 -9.59 3.97 -49.33
N ALA A 17 -10.71 3.52 -49.88
CA ALA A 17 -11.99 3.47 -49.17
C ALA A 17 -12.01 2.40 -48.05
N LEU A 18 -11.26 1.31 -48.21
CA LEU A 18 -11.14 0.26 -47.16
C LEU A 18 -10.21 0.61 -46.01
N ILE A 19 -9.25 1.52 -46.23
CA ILE A 19 -8.32 1.96 -45.17
C ILE A 19 -8.96 3.03 -44.27
N ALA A 20 -9.95 3.78 -44.74
CA ALA A 20 -10.62 4.83 -43.98
C ALA A 20 -11.62 4.31 -42.91
N PHE A 21 -12.03 3.04 -42.99
CA PHE A 21 -12.97 2.44 -42.03
C PHE A 21 -12.32 1.61 -40.90
N ALA A 22 -11.01 1.43 -40.92
CA ALA A 22 -10.30 0.58 -39.94
C ALA A 22 -9.70 1.33 -38.73
N ILE A 23 -9.86 2.64 -38.60
CA ILE A 23 -9.13 3.42 -37.56
C ILE A 23 -9.96 3.98 -36.40
N PRO A 24 -11.27 3.77 -36.23
CA PRO A 24 -11.88 4.23 -34.96
C PRO A 24 -11.96 3.22 -33.85
N ALA A 25 -11.40 2.02 -33.96
CA ALA A 25 -11.55 0.99 -32.91
C ALA A 25 -10.40 0.93 -31.90
N ILE A 26 -9.32 1.69 -32.05
CA ILE A 26 -8.14 1.63 -31.16
C ILE A 26 -8.10 2.77 -30.11
N ALA A 27 -8.96 3.78 -30.24
CA ALA A 27 -8.90 4.98 -29.38
C ALA A 27 -9.84 4.96 -28.17
N GLN A 28 -10.49 3.86 -27.83
CA GLN A 28 -11.40 3.77 -26.67
C GLN A 28 -10.99 2.73 -25.61
N ARG A 29 -9.71 2.41 -25.51
CA ARG A 29 -9.17 1.89 -24.25
C ARG A 29 -8.56 3.02 -23.43
N ALA A 30 -9.33 4.07 -23.24
CA ALA A 30 -9.02 5.12 -22.29
C ALA A 30 -9.57 4.71 -20.94
N SER A 31 -8.64 4.47 -20.02
CA SER A 31 -8.75 4.74 -18.60
C SER A 31 -10.13 4.44 -17.98
N SER A 32 -10.35 3.20 -17.57
CA SER A 32 -11.05 3.02 -16.33
C SER A 32 -10.10 3.52 -15.21
N SER A 33 -9.96 4.82 -15.06
CA SER A 33 -9.58 5.41 -13.80
C SER A 33 -10.72 5.01 -12.87
N GLY A 34 -10.59 3.86 -12.26
CA GLY A 34 -11.49 3.40 -11.21
C GLY A 34 -11.54 4.53 -10.21
N ASN A 35 -12.69 5.11 -10.07
CA ASN A 35 -12.95 6.23 -9.19
C ASN A 35 -12.72 5.73 -7.75
N VAL A 36 -11.49 5.87 -7.24
CA VAL A 36 -11.02 5.46 -5.90
C VAL A 36 -11.84 6.16 -4.80
N LYS A 37 -12.72 7.11 -5.16
CA LYS A 37 -13.47 7.97 -4.24
C LYS A 37 -14.57 7.27 -3.42
N ASN A 38 -14.88 6.00 -3.66
CA ASN A 38 -15.97 5.29 -2.95
C ASN A 38 -15.53 4.01 -2.25
N TRP A 39 -14.29 3.94 -1.77
CA TRP A 39 -13.87 2.80 -0.97
C TRP A 39 -14.56 2.83 0.41
N VAL A 40 -15.32 1.78 0.69
CA VAL A 40 -15.93 1.59 2.01
C VAL A 40 -14.92 0.88 2.89
N TRP A 41 -14.43 1.59 3.91
CA TRP A 41 -13.49 1.04 4.87
C TRP A 41 -14.23 0.43 6.05
N ALA A 42 -13.87 -0.81 6.39
CA ALA A 42 -14.36 -1.50 7.57
C ALA A 42 -13.25 -1.56 8.62
N GLU A 43 -13.55 -1.11 9.84
CA GLU A 43 -12.67 -1.27 11.00
C GLU A 43 -12.66 -2.74 11.45
N VAL A 44 -11.48 -3.27 11.71
CA VAL A 44 -11.23 -4.62 12.20
C VAL A 44 -10.56 -4.52 13.58
N ASP A 45 -11.19 -5.11 14.60
CA ASP A 45 -10.62 -5.23 15.94
C ASP A 45 -9.53 -6.31 15.95
N LEU A 46 -8.32 -5.93 16.38
CA LEU A 46 -7.17 -6.81 16.51
C LEU A 46 -6.99 -7.34 17.96
N THR A 47 -7.71 -6.78 18.91
CA THR A 47 -7.56 -7.13 20.35
C THR A 47 -7.60 -8.64 20.62
N PRO A 48 -8.51 -9.43 19.98
CA PRO A 48 -8.59 -10.86 20.24
C PRO A 48 -7.33 -11.66 19.84
N VAL A 49 -6.55 -11.15 18.89
CA VAL A 49 -5.37 -11.85 18.33
C VAL A 49 -4.03 -11.32 18.88
N LEU A 50 -4.04 -10.29 19.72
CA LEU A 50 -2.81 -9.67 20.24
C LEU A 50 -2.14 -10.46 21.36
N ALA A 51 -2.89 -11.21 22.19
CA ALA A 51 -2.33 -11.86 23.38
C ALA A 51 -1.18 -12.83 23.05
N PRO A 52 -1.30 -13.77 22.10
CA PRO A 52 -0.19 -14.66 21.75
C PRO A 52 1.00 -13.92 21.15
N VAL A 53 0.78 -12.82 20.41
CA VAL A 53 1.85 -11.99 19.82
C VAL A 53 2.64 -11.29 20.92
N ARG A 54 1.97 -10.73 21.92
CA ARG A 54 2.63 -10.08 23.07
C ARG A 54 3.56 -11.07 23.81
N VAL A 55 3.08 -12.29 24.05
CA VAL A 55 3.89 -13.35 24.69
C VAL A 55 5.10 -13.70 23.83
N ALA A 56 4.93 -13.88 22.52
CA ALA A 56 6.02 -14.24 21.62
C ALA A 56 7.08 -13.14 21.47
N LEU A 57 6.68 -11.86 21.55
CA LEU A 57 7.59 -10.72 21.42
C LEU A 57 8.21 -10.25 22.73
N GLN A 58 7.67 -10.64 23.89
CA GLN A 58 8.17 -10.23 25.20
C GLN A 58 9.69 -10.49 25.40
N PRO A 59 10.25 -11.64 24.97
CA PRO A 59 11.69 -11.91 25.15
C PRO A 59 12.62 -10.98 24.39
N THR A 60 12.12 -10.20 23.42
CA THR A 60 12.95 -9.27 22.64
C THR A 60 13.40 -8.06 23.46
N GLY A 61 12.66 -7.68 24.50
CA GLY A 61 12.86 -6.45 25.26
C GLY A 61 12.49 -5.17 24.49
N VAL A 62 11.99 -5.29 23.25
CA VAL A 62 11.52 -4.15 22.46
C VAL A 62 10.19 -3.64 23.02
N PRO A 63 10.03 -2.34 23.31
CA PRO A 63 8.74 -1.80 23.74
C PRO A 63 7.68 -2.04 22.65
N LEU A 64 6.60 -2.72 23.01
CA LEU A 64 5.59 -3.12 22.03
C LEU A 64 4.63 -1.98 21.73
N ARG A 65 4.46 -1.68 20.45
CA ARG A 65 3.47 -0.75 19.90
C ARG A 65 2.56 -1.53 18.94
N LEU A 66 1.58 -2.24 19.53
CA LEU A 66 0.67 -3.12 18.77
C LEU A 66 -0.70 -2.44 18.63
N PRO A 67 -1.17 -2.16 17.41
CA PRO A 67 -2.47 -1.52 17.21
C PRO A 67 -3.60 -2.45 17.65
N THR A 68 -4.63 -1.89 18.29
CA THR A 68 -5.84 -2.63 18.64
C THR A 68 -6.82 -2.72 17.49
N LYS A 69 -6.60 -1.98 16.42
CA LYS A 69 -7.44 -1.98 15.23
C LYS A 69 -6.64 -1.76 13.94
N THR A 70 -7.21 -2.25 12.84
CA THR A 70 -6.79 -1.95 11.47
C THR A 70 -8.02 -1.71 10.60
N PHE A 71 -7.81 -1.44 9.32
CA PHE A 71 -8.89 -1.15 8.38
C PHE A 71 -8.70 -1.98 7.11
N VAL A 72 -9.81 -2.41 6.53
CA VAL A 72 -9.84 -3.11 5.25
C VAL A 72 -10.77 -2.41 4.29
N ASN A 73 -10.38 -2.38 3.03
CA ASN A 73 -11.26 -1.92 1.97
C ASN A 73 -12.22 -3.03 1.56
N GLY A 74 -13.51 -2.75 1.60
CA GLY A 74 -14.57 -3.71 1.26
C GLY A 74 -15.11 -4.49 2.45
N ALA A 75 -15.43 -5.76 2.25
CA ALA A 75 -16.04 -6.59 3.27
C ALA A 75 -15.08 -6.89 4.42
N LYS A 76 -15.57 -6.71 5.66
CA LYS A 76 -14.83 -7.08 6.86
C LYS A 76 -14.54 -8.60 6.85
N PRO A 77 -13.28 -9.04 7.03
CA PRO A 77 -12.96 -10.44 7.13
C PRO A 77 -13.59 -11.05 8.38
N LEU A 78 -14.01 -12.31 8.29
CA LEU A 78 -14.57 -13.06 9.42
C LEU A 78 -13.51 -13.27 10.51
N GLN A 79 -12.26 -13.40 10.12
CA GLN A 79 -11.13 -13.61 11.01
C GLN A 79 -9.88 -12.95 10.45
N VAL A 80 -9.02 -12.46 11.35
CA VAL A 80 -7.68 -11.95 11.03
C VAL A 80 -6.63 -12.79 11.74
N TYR A 81 -5.46 -12.85 11.14
CA TYR A 81 -4.31 -13.58 11.64
C TYR A 81 -3.11 -12.65 11.70
N LEU A 82 -2.26 -12.86 12.71
CA LEU A 82 -1.00 -12.14 12.84
C LEU A 82 0.12 -13.16 12.68
N ASP A 83 0.88 -13.02 11.59
CA ASP A 83 2.10 -13.76 11.37
C ASP A 83 3.28 -12.84 11.67
N PHE A 84 4.31 -13.33 12.32
CA PHE A 84 5.48 -12.55 12.66
C PHE A 84 6.76 -13.25 12.22
N GLY A 85 7.70 -12.47 11.72
CA GLY A 85 9.04 -12.92 11.39
C GLY A 85 9.83 -13.29 12.64
N LYS A 86 11.11 -13.61 12.49
CA LYS A 86 11.97 -13.91 13.64
C LYS A 86 12.26 -12.64 14.44
N PRO A 87 11.64 -12.47 15.64
CA PRO A 87 11.85 -11.27 16.43
C PRO A 87 13.25 -11.25 17.05
N SER A 88 13.76 -10.06 17.33
CA SER A 88 15.08 -9.88 17.94
C SER A 88 15.09 -8.63 18.84
N ALA A 89 16.19 -8.43 19.60
CA ALA A 89 16.39 -7.20 20.36
C ALA A 89 16.49 -5.93 19.50
N ASN A 90 16.64 -6.08 18.18
CA ASN A 90 16.68 -4.96 17.24
C ASN A 90 15.32 -4.61 16.62
N GLY A 91 14.27 -5.42 16.90
CA GLY A 91 12.95 -5.13 16.36
C GLY A 91 12.09 -6.37 16.11
N TYR A 92 10.92 -6.12 15.55
CA TYR A 92 9.96 -7.12 15.12
C TYR A 92 9.23 -6.68 13.85
N ASP A 93 8.72 -7.68 13.10
CA ASP A 93 7.86 -7.52 11.95
C ASP A 93 6.62 -8.38 12.14
N ILE A 94 5.45 -7.80 11.92
CA ILE A 94 4.17 -8.48 11.99
C ILE A 94 3.41 -8.22 10.69
N SER A 95 2.95 -9.29 10.06
CA SER A 95 2.01 -9.24 8.94
C SER A 95 0.59 -9.44 9.46
N ILE A 96 -0.34 -8.59 9.07
CA ILE A 96 -1.77 -8.73 9.33
C ILE A 96 -2.41 -9.30 8.07
N GLY A 97 -3.00 -10.48 8.17
CA GLY A 97 -3.62 -11.18 7.04
C GLY A 97 -5.04 -11.65 7.33
N TYR A 98 -5.78 -12.01 6.28
CA TYR A 98 -7.13 -12.59 6.42
C TYR A 98 -7.13 -14.12 6.36
N ARG A 99 -5.96 -14.75 6.33
CA ARG A 99 -5.78 -16.20 6.48
C ARG A 99 -4.48 -16.51 7.23
N GLN A 100 -4.42 -17.66 7.86
CA GLN A 100 -3.22 -18.15 8.52
C GLN A 100 -2.10 -18.43 7.50
N GLY A 101 -0.86 -18.18 7.90
CA GLY A 101 0.32 -18.40 7.04
C GLY A 101 0.36 -17.46 5.84
N CYS A 102 -0.14 -16.24 6.00
CA CYS A 102 -0.02 -15.20 4.99
C CYS A 102 1.43 -14.80 4.75
N ASP A 103 2.26 -14.82 5.79
CA ASP A 103 3.72 -14.66 5.77
C ASP A 103 4.18 -13.56 4.81
N PHE A 104 3.63 -12.34 5.01
CA PHE A 104 3.90 -11.16 4.19
C PHE A 104 3.49 -11.24 2.71
N ALA A 105 2.81 -12.33 2.29
CA ALA A 105 2.37 -12.46 0.91
C ALA A 105 1.31 -11.41 0.53
N ASN A 106 1.54 -10.68 -0.54
CA ASN A 106 0.65 -9.60 -0.99
C ASN A 106 -0.79 -10.04 -1.26
N SER A 107 -1.01 -11.32 -1.60
CA SER A 107 -2.34 -11.84 -1.96
C SER A 107 -3.31 -11.94 -0.78
N CYS A 108 -2.83 -11.99 0.45
CA CYS A 108 -3.64 -12.18 1.66
C CYS A 108 -3.34 -11.17 2.77
N ARG A 109 -2.39 -10.25 2.55
CA ARG A 109 -2.02 -9.24 3.53
C ARG A 109 -3.04 -8.11 3.56
N ILE A 110 -3.40 -7.69 4.77
CA ILE A 110 -4.22 -6.51 5.08
C ILE A 110 -3.31 -5.32 5.41
N GLY A 111 -2.21 -5.58 6.13
CA GLY A 111 -1.30 -4.56 6.58
C GLY A 111 -0.11 -5.13 7.34
N SER A 112 0.65 -4.26 8.00
CA SER A 112 1.86 -4.58 8.72
C SER A 112 2.04 -3.75 10.00
N VAL A 113 2.87 -4.26 10.92
CA VAL A 113 3.35 -3.54 12.10
C VAL A 113 4.83 -3.85 12.25
N GLU A 114 5.64 -2.82 12.44
CA GLU A 114 7.08 -2.96 12.50
C GLU A 114 7.66 -2.17 13.66
N ALA A 115 8.77 -2.65 14.21
CA ALA A 115 9.67 -1.90 15.07
C ALA A 115 11.11 -2.14 14.65
N ARG A 116 11.92 -1.11 14.64
CA ARG A 116 13.35 -1.17 14.32
C ARG A 116 14.12 -0.30 15.30
N LYS A 117 15.19 -0.86 15.86
CA LYS A 117 16.10 -0.08 16.71
C LYS A 117 16.81 0.99 15.89
N LEU A 118 16.77 2.23 16.38
CA LEU A 118 17.49 3.34 15.78
C LEU A 118 18.99 3.22 16.08
N THR A 119 19.79 3.63 15.12
CA THR A 119 21.25 3.73 15.23
C THR A 119 21.67 5.17 14.97
N GLY A 120 22.90 5.55 15.32
CA GLY A 120 23.41 6.89 15.05
C GLY A 120 23.40 7.31 13.57
N ASN A 121 23.29 6.34 12.66
CA ASN A 121 23.21 6.58 11.22
C ASN A 121 21.77 6.45 10.65
N SER A 122 20.76 6.25 11.49
CA SER A 122 19.37 6.17 11.03
C SER A 122 18.94 7.52 10.45
N PRO A 123 18.42 7.58 9.21
CA PRO A 123 17.96 8.82 8.61
C PRO A 123 16.74 9.36 9.36
N SER A 124 16.47 10.68 9.28
CA SER A 124 15.21 11.27 9.74
C SER A 124 14.00 10.65 9.02
N LEU A 125 12.81 10.76 9.61
CA LEU A 125 11.59 10.13 9.09
C LEU A 125 11.30 10.50 7.63
N ASP A 126 11.44 11.78 7.28
CA ASP A 126 11.24 12.32 5.94
C ASP A 126 12.26 11.80 4.90
N LYS A 127 13.45 11.41 5.34
CA LYS A 127 14.52 10.88 4.48
C LYS A 127 14.59 9.37 4.44
N ALA A 128 13.96 8.71 5.39
CA ALA A 128 13.97 7.24 5.49
C ALA A 128 13.19 6.58 4.34
N HIS A 129 12.24 7.30 3.75
CA HIS A 129 11.32 6.81 2.74
C HIS A 129 11.24 7.78 1.56
N PRO A 130 12.34 7.92 0.77
CA PRO A 130 12.29 8.76 -0.41
C PRO A 130 11.24 8.21 -1.38
N PRO A 131 10.49 9.08 -2.07
CA PRO A 131 9.54 8.64 -3.08
C PRO A 131 10.26 7.74 -4.10
N GLU A 132 9.69 6.55 -4.35
CA GLU A 132 10.25 5.65 -5.35
C GLU A 132 10.22 6.31 -6.73
N PRO A 133 11.38 6.45 -7.41
CA PRO A 133 11.41 7.04 -8.74
C PRO A 133 10.67 6.15 -9.74
N ASP A 134 10.05 6.75 -10.74
CA ASP A 134 9.50 6.02 -11.88
C ASP A 134 10.66 5.36 -12.64
N VAL A 135 10.72 4.04 -12.58
CA VAL A 135 11.78 3.27 -13.24
C VAL A 135 11.33 2.92 -14.65
N ASN A 136 12.16 3.25 -15.64
CA ASN A 136 11.96 2.92 -17.07
C ASN A 136 10.67 3.47 -17.71
N GLY A 137 10.19 4.64 -17.28
CA GLY A 137 9.01 5.28 -17.86
C GLY A 137 7.69 4.53 -17.62
N VAL A 138 7.68 3.56 -16.73
CA VAL A 138 6.45 2.89 -16.28
C VAL A 138 5.75 3.81 -15.30
N VAL A 139 4.60 4.36 -15.71
CA VAL A 139 3.72 5.13 -14.84
C VAL A 139 3.16 4.18 -13.79
N ARG A 140 3.61 4.32 -12.54
CA ARG A 140 3.08 3.57 -11.42
C ARG A 140 1.77 4.18 -10.97
N HIS A 141 0.78 3.34 -10.70
CA HIS A 141 -0.43 3.81 -10.05
C HIS A 141 -0.11 4.15 -8.59
N ARG A 142 -0.48 5.35 -8.15
CA ARG A 142 -0.16 5.89 -6.82
C ARG A 142 -1.42 6.35 -6.11
N SER A 143 -1.32 6.49 -4.79
CA SER A 143 -2.29 7.24 -4.00
C SER A 143 -2.39 8.68 -4.51
N ASP A 144 -3.58 9.28 -4.37
CA ASP A 144 -3.78 10.73 -4.58
C ASP A 144 -3.29 11.55 -3.37
N GLU A 145 -2.88 10.89 -2.27
CA GLU A 145 -2.33 11.52 -1.07
C GLU A 145 -0.82 11.68 -1.21
N GLU A 146 -0.28 12.76 -0.63
CA GLU A 146 1.15 13.03 -0.60
C GLU A 146 1.77 12.57 0.72
N ASP A 147 3.08 12.31 0.71
CA ASP A 147 3.86 12.07 1.91
C ASP A 147 3.98 13.34 2.75
N GLU A 148 3.74 13.24 4.05
CA GLU A 148 3.75 14.39 4.94
C GLU A 148 3.95 14.02 6.42
N SER A 149 4.35 15.00 7.21
CA SER A 149 4.36 14.91 8.66
C SER A 149 2.92 14.89 9.22
N VAL A 150 2.66 14.03 10.18
CA VAL A 150 1.35 13.89 10.83
C VAL A 150 1.48 13.95 12.34
N SER A 151 0.47 14.52 13.02
CA SER A 151 0.41 14.51 14.47
C SER A 151 -0.32 13.25 14.96
N LEU A 152 0.33 12.53 15.86
CA LEU A 152 -0.19 11.31 16.48
C LEU A 152 -0.57 11.55 17.96
N ALA A 153 -1.10 10.52 18.62
CA ALA A 153 -1.41 10.56 20.04
C ALA A 153 -0.16 10.93 20.87
N ASP A 154 -0.40 11.47 22.07
CA ASP A 154 0.63 11.86 23.04
C ASP A 154 1.63 12.93 22.53
N GLY A 155 1.27 13.66 21.46
CA GLY A 155 2.12 14.69 20.85
C GLY A 155 3.27 14.13 20.00
N ILE A 156 3.25 12.84 19.70
CA ILE A 156 4.24 12.19 18.84
C ILE A 156 4.08 12.71 17.42
N GLN A 157 5.20 13.03 16.76
CA GLN A 157 5.22 13.34 15.35
C GLN A 157 5.49 12.06 14.54
N GLY A 158 4.63 11.79 13.58
CA GLY A 158 4.81 10.71 12.60
C GLY A 158 5.04 11.25 11.20
N TYR A 159 5.30 10.34 10.27
CA TYR A 159 5.45 10.63 8.86
C TYR A 159 4.64 9.63 8.05
N PHE A 160 3.71 10.14 7.25
CA PHE A 160 2.87 9.34 6.37
C PHE A 160 3.56 9.14 5.03
N VAL A 161 3.56 7.90 4.54
CA VAL A 161 4.05 7.52 3.22
C VAL A 161 2.90 6.82 2.47
N PRO A 162 2.46 7.38 1.34
CA PRO A 162 1.36 6.81 0.57
C PRO A 162 1.78 5.51 -0.15
N TRP A 163 0.78 4.71 -0.50
CA TRP A 163 1.00 3.47 -1.27
C TRP A 163 1.34 3.76 -2.74
N VAL A 164 2.13 2.83 -3.32
CA VAL A 164 2.47 2.79 -4.75
C VAL A 164 2.23 1.39 -5.28
N CYS A 165 1.67 1.26 -6.47
CA CYS A 165 1.48 -0.01 -7.16
C CYS A 165 2.48 -0.17 -8.31
N GLY A 166 3.17 -1.31 -8.32
CA GLY A 166 3.88 -1.85 -9.47
C GLY A 166 3.16 -3.11 -9.97
N ALA A 167 3.83 -4.25 -9.95
CA ALA A 167 3.20 -5.56 -10.17
C ALA A 167 2.20 -5.92 -9.05
N SER A 168 2.37 -5.35 -7.87
CA SER A 168 1.43 -5.39 -6.74
C SER A 168 1.50 -4.05 -6.01
N CYS A 169 0.45 -3.73 -5.25
CA CYS A 169 0.43 -2.54 -4.41
C CYS A 169 1.09 -2.82 -3.06
N ASN A 170 1.85 -1.86 -2.55
CA ASN A 170 2.39 -1.88 -1.20
C ASN A 170 1.38 -1.34 -0.17
N ASP A 171 1.80 -1.31 1.10
CA ASP A 171 1.08 -0.63 2.16
C ASP A 171 1.35 0.87 2.07
N ALA A 172 0.32 1.70 2.30
CA ALA A 172 0.57 3.01 2.83
C ALA A 172 0.98 2.85 4.30
N GLN A 173 1.87 3.69 4.81
CA GLN A 173 2.47 3.53 6.13
C GLN A 173 2.53 4.84 6.89
N ILE A 174 2.47 4.73 8.22
CA ILE A 174 2.87 5.81 9.13
C ILE A 174 4.04 5.31 9.95
N TYR A 175 5.10 6.10 9.97
CA TYR A 175 6.31 5.90 10.76
C TYR A 175 6.36 6.91 11.89
N TRP A 176 6.89 6.52 13.04
CA TRP A 176 7.25 7.45 14.11
C TRP A 176 8.44 6.93 14.89
N ASP A 177 9.19 7.86 15.49
CA ASP A 177 10.29 7.53 16.36
C ASP A 177 9.87 7.75 17.83
N GLU A 178 10.14 6.75 18.66
CA GLU A 178 9.87 6.82 20.10
C GLU A 178 10.97 6.08 20.86
N ASN A 179 11.60 6.80 21.80
CA ASN A 179 12.78 6.30 22.50
C ASN A 179 13.90 5.92 21.50
N GLU A 180 14.36 4.66 21.55
CA GLU A 180 15.43 4.14 20.69
C GLU A 180 14.91 3.37 19.47
N PHE A 181 13.61 3.45 19.19
CA PHE A 181 12.98 2.66 18.15
C PHE A 181 12.21 3.53 17.16
N ARG A 182 12.26 3.12 15.89
CA ARG A 182 11.32 3.52 14.86
C ARG A 182 10.24 2.48 14.76
N TYR A 183 8.99 2.92 14.79
CA TYR A 183 7.81 2.10 14.61
C TYR A 183 7.16 2.41 13.27
N ALA A 184 6.46 1.43 12.72
CA ALA A 184 5.61 1.63 11.56
C ALA A 184 4.32 0.82 11.67
N VAL A 185 3.24 1.38 11.18
CA VAL A 185 2.00 0.66 10.88
C VAL A 185 1.65 0.84 9.41
N GLY A 186 1.19 -0.22 8.78
CA GLY A 186 0.85 -0.23 7.37
C GLY A 186 -0.53 -0.79 7.11
N ILE A 187 -1.23 -0.24 6.11
CA ILE A 187 -2.48 -0.77 5.57
C ILE A 187 -2.32 -0.88 4.06
N LYS A 188 -2.57 -2.07 3.52
CA LYS A 188 -2.49 -2.30 2.09
C LYS A 188 -3.43 -1.36 1.33
N VAL A 189 -2.87 -0.53 0.45
CA VAL A 189 -3.59 0.51 -0.30
C VAL A 189 -4.38 1.44 0.64
N GLY A 190 -3.89 1.64 1.86
CA GLY A 190 -4.54 2.40 2.92
C GLY A 190 -4.59 3.91 2.65
N ASN A 191 -5.44 4.62 3.40
CA ASN A 191 -5.48 6.06 3.43
C ASN A 191 -4.92 6.61 4.76
N LYS A 192 -4.50 7.84 4.74
CA LYS A 192 -3.86 8.54 5.86
C LYS A 192 -4.71 8.53 7.14
N ASN A 193 -6.00 8.80 7.03
CA ASN A 193 -6.88 8.90 8.20
C ASN A 193 -7.01 7.57 8.95
N ASN A 194 -7.13 6.45 8.23
CA ASN A 194 -7.19 5.11 8.82
C ASN A 194 -5.85 4.75 9.47
N LEU A 195 -4.73 5.11 8.83
CA LEU A 195 -3.40 4.89 9.38
C LEU A 195 -3.12 5.70 10.64
N ILE A 196 -3.56 6.97 10.70
CA ILE A 196 -3.48 7.79 11.93
C ILE A 196 -4.25 7.09 13.07
N GLN A 197 -5.45 6.58 12.82
CA GLN A 197 -6.23 5.88 13.83
C GLN A 197 -5.54 4.58 14.27
N MET A 198 -4.95 3.81 13.34
CA MET A 198 -4.20 2.59 13.63
C MET A 198 -2.96 2.90 14.47
N ALA A 199 -2.15 3.89 14.09
CA ALA A 199 -0.96 4.34 14.83
C ALA A 199 -1.32 4.83 16.24
N ASN A 200 -2.36 5.66 16.36
CA ASN A 200 -2.83 6.14 17.66
C ASN A 200 -3.29 4.99 18.57
N SER A 201 -3.93 3.98 18.01
CA SER A 201 -4.31 2.79 18.78
C SER A 201 -3.10 1.98 19.28
N ALA A 202 -2.02 1.94 18.47
CA ALA A 202 -0.75 1.30 18.87
C ALA A 202 -0.04 2.05 20.02
N ILE A 203 0.00 3.38 19.92
CA ILE A 203 0.61 4.25 20.95
C ILE A 203 -0.16 4.11 22.27
N SER A 204 -1.49 4.17 22.22
CA SER A 204 -2.34 4.13 23.43
C SER A 204 -2.43 2.75 24.08
N SER A 205 -2.23 1.66 23.34
CA SER A 205 -2.40 0.26 23.83
C SER A 205 -1.27 -0.25 24.71
N SER A 206 -0.22 0.49 24.90
CA SER A 206 1.00 0.12 25.65
C SER A 206 1.03 0.64 27.09
N ARG A 207 -0.08 1.24 27.53
CA ARG A 207 -0.27 1.70 28.93
C ARG A 207 -0.88 0.65 29.82
#